data_00f9d41ba88baeb4004825d73c57631f
#
_entry.id   00f9d41ba88baeb4004825d73c57631f
#
_cell.length_a   1.000
_cell.length_b   1.000
_cell.length_c   1.000
_cell.angle_alpha   90.00
_cell.angle_beta   90.00
_cell.angle_gamma   90.00
#
_symmetry.space_group_name_H-M   'P 1'
#
loop_
_entity.id
_entity.type
_entity.pdbx_description
1 polymer ?
#
loop_
_entity_poly.entity_id
_entity_poly.type
_entity_poly.pdbx_seq_one_letter_code
_entity_poly.pdbx_strand_id
1 'polypeptide(L)'
;TELFINTTADASIEENALRVKLHPGKNVIQFSVNSPVETGWEQSLAQSRKWWNSKWEKSGMLVLPDSNAQKTWVRSMYQFFATYNTDKSRLQPPMGFAGNLWNFNFPQDIAFIHPVLMATGNFDIGKAWIEQFSENLENMKNFTYRLLDTKVEGILCPWGFPYYDFEGFLAPVKPLK
;
A
#
# COMPACT_ATOMS: atom_id res chain seq x y z
N THR A 1 16.36 2.23 6.46
CA THR A 1 15.81 2.73 5.17
C THR A 1 16.80 3.71 4.59
N GLU A 2 17.29 3.45 3.39
CA GLU A 2 18.21 4.32 2.65
C GLU A 2 17.45 5.02 1.52
N LEU A 3 17.74 6.31 1.32
CA LEU A 3 17.21 7.10 0.21
C LEU A 3 18.35 7.39 -0.76
N PHE A 4 18.22 6.92 -1.98
CA PHE A 4 19.15 7.19 -3.07
C PHE A 4 18.60 8.33 -3.93
N ILE A 5 19.49 9.25 -4.29
CA ILE A 5 19.14 10.43 -5.07
C ILE A 5 20.07 10.51 -6.27
N ASN A 6 19.49 10.61 -7.46
CA ASN A 6 20.20 10.89 -8.70
C ASN A 6 19.65 12.17 -9.31
N THR A 7 20.51 13.12 -9.63
CA THR A 7 20.09 14.43 -10.16
C THR A 7 21.06 14.95 -11.21
N THR A 8 20.52 15.69 -12.19
CA THR A 8 21.29 16.46 -13.16
C THR A 8 21.64 17.87 -12.70
N ALA A 9 21.13 18.28 -11.53
CA ALA A 9 21.38 19.59 -10.92
C ALA A 9 22.41 19.49 -9.79
N ASP A 10 23.03 20.60 -9.42
CA ASP A 10 23.91 20.65 -8.25
C ASP A 10 23.13 20.35 -6.98
N ALA A 11 23.57 19.36 -6.24
CA ALA A 11 22.88 18.96 -5.01
C ALA A 11 23.85 18.84 -3.83
N SER A 12 23.42 19.26 -2.66
CA SER A 12 24.11 19.08 -1.39
C SER A 12 23.14 18.57 -0.32
N ILE A 13 23.68 17.80 0.63
CA ILE A 13 22.94 17.40 1.83
C ILE A 13 23.45 18.27 2.97
N GLU A 14 22.56 19.06 3.56
CA GLU A 14 22.86 19.90 4.71
C GLU A 14 21.92 19.49 5.85
N GLU A 15 22.51 19.05 6.95
CA GLU A 15 21.75 18.48 8.09
C GLU A 15 20.81 17.35 7.63
N ASN A 16 19.50 17.58 7.69
CA ASN A 16 18.48 16.63 7.29
C ASN A 16 17.71 17.07 6.02
N ALA A 17 18.27 17.99 5.25
CA ALA A 17 17.65 18.55 4.05
C ALA A 17 18.52 18.35 2.82
N LEU A 18 17.87 17.94 1.72
CA LEU A 18 18.48 17.98 0.40
C LEU A 18 18.24 19.36 -0.20
N ARG A 19 19.33 20.06 -0.53
CA ARG A 19 19.29 21.29 -1.31
C ARG A 19 19.66 21.00 -2.74
N VAL A 20 18.81 21.43 -3.67
CA VAL A 20 19.04 21.30 -5.11
C VAL A 20 19.02 22.67 -5.75
N LYS A 21 20.11 23.04 -6.39
CA LYS A 21 20.22 24.27 -7.15
C LYS A 21 19.75 24.03 -8.58
N LEU A 22 18.57 24.52 -8.90
CA LEU A 22 18.01 24.37 -10.25
C LEU A 22 18.72 25.31 -11.24
N HIS A 23 18.97 24.80 -12.44
CA HIS A 23 19.49 25.56 -13.57
C HIS A 23 18.36 25.92 -14.53
N PRO A 24 18.52 26.97 -15.36
CA PRO A 24 17.60 27.24 -16.43
C PRO A 24 17.46 26.01 -17.36
N GLY A 25 16.22 25.68 -17.72
CA GLY A 25 15.91 24.53 -18.56
C GLY A 25 15.45 23.31 -17.74
N LYS A 26 15.75 22.11 -18.26
CA LYS A 26 15.28 20.86 -17.67
C LYS A 26 16.20 20.38 -16.55
N ASN A 27 15.62 20.18 -15.39
CA ASN A 27 16.29 19.54 -14.26
C ASN A 27 15.58 18.22 -13.96
N VAL A 28 16.34 17.18 -13.65
CA VAL A 28 15.83 15.85 -13.31
C VAL A 28 16.31 15.50 -11.90
N ILE A 29 15.39 15.07 -11.07
CA ILE A 29 15.68 14.51 -9.74
C ILE A 29 14.96 13.16 -9.66
N GLN A 30 15.71 12.11 -9.43
CA GLN A 30 15.18 10.75 -9.23
C GLN A 30 15.43 10.33 -7.79
N PHE A 31 14.42 9.73 -7.19
CA PHE A 31 14.50 9.14 -5.85
C PHE A 31 14.28 7.64 -5.93
N SER A 32 15.04 6.90 -5.15
CA SER A 32 14.83 5.48 -4.93
C SER A 32 15.03 5.14 -3.45
N VAL A 33 14.28 4.17 -2.97
CA VAL A 33 14.33 3.72 -1.58
C VAL A 33 14.93 2.32 -1.53
N ASN A 34 15.91 2.12 -0.66
CA ASN A 34 16.61 0.87 -0.39
C ASN A 34 17.40 0.27 -1.59
N SER A 35 17.46 0.94 -2.72
CA SER A 35 18.30 0.53 -3.85
C SER A 35 18.75 1.75 -4.65
N PRO A 36 19.94 1.72 -5.25
CA PRO A 36 20.40 2.78 -6.14
C PRO A 36 19.46 2.96 -7.36
N VAL A 37 19.47 4.16 -7.92
CA VAL A 37 18.78 4.43 -9.19
C VAL A 37 19.64 3.87 -10.33
N GLU A 38 19.24 2.73 -10.87
CA GLU A 38 19.99 2.01 -11.90
C GLU A 38 19.64 2.44 -13.33
N THR A 39 18.48 3.08 -13.51
CA THR A 39 17.95 3.44 -14.84
C THR A 39 17.94 4.94 -15.06
N GLY A 40 18.18 5.36 -16.32
CA GLY A 40 17.99 6.75 -16.70
C GLY A 40 16.55 7.23 -16.48
N TRP A 41 16.37 8.52 -16.28
CA TRP A 41 15.07 9.11 -15.95
C TRP A 41 14.01 8.88 -17.05
N GLU A 42 14.40 8.85 -18.34
CA GLU A 42 13.49 8.55 -19.44
C GLU A 42 12.90 7.14 -19.32
N GLN A 43 13.76 6.18 -19.01
CA GLN A 43 13.34 4.80 -18.83
C GLN A 43 12.47 4.64 -17.60
N SER A 44 12.83 5.27 -16.49
CA SER A 44 12.01 5.28 -15.26
C SER A 44 10.62 5.91 -15.49
N LEU A 45 10.58 7.01 -16.26
CA LEU A 45 9.32 7.65 -16.64
C LEU A 45 8.48 6.75 -17.56
N ALA A 46 9.10 6.09 -18.53
CA ALA A 46 8.41 5.16 -19.42
C ALA A 46 7.84 3.96 -18.66
N GLN A 47 8.60 3.39 -17.72
CA GLN A 47 8.14 2.30 -16.87
C GLN A 47 6.97 2.74 -15.97
N SER A 48 7.08 3.91 -15.36
CA SER A 48 6.01 4.49 -14.54
C SER A 48 4.73 4.69 -15.35
N ARG A 49 4.84 5.29 -16.54
CA ARG A 49 3.67 5.48 -17.45
C ARG A 49 3.04 4.15 -17.84
N LYS A 50 3.85 3.14 -18.18
CA LYS A 50 3.36 1.81 -18.54
C LYS A 50 2.60 1.19 -17.36
N TRP A 51 3.13 1.30 -16.15
CA TRP A 51 2.48 0.78 -14.95
C TRP A 51 1.14 1.48 -14.69
N TRP A 52 1.11 2.81 -14.72
CA TRP A 52 -0.13 3.59 -14.52
C TRP A 52 -1.17 3.28 -15.59
N ASN A 53 -0.78 3.23 -16.86
CA ASN A 53 -1.69 2.88 -17.95
C ASN A 53 -2.29 1.49 -17.72
N SER A 54 -1.49 0.50 -17.32
CA SER A 54 -1.99 -0.85 -17.07
C SER A 54 -3.01 -0.90 -15.91
N LYS A 55 -2.90 -0.01 -14.93
CA LYS A 55 -3.89 0.10 -13.84
C LYS A 55 -5.19 0.73 -14.34
N TRP A 56 -5.09 1.81 -15.09
CA TRP A 56 -6.25 2.49 -15.65
C TRP A 56 -6.98 1.64 -16.70
N GLU A 57 -6.28 0.91 -17.54
CA GLU A 57 -6.87 0.03 -18.56
C GLU A 57 -7.66 -1.13 -17.95
N LYS A 58 -7.21 -1.64 -16.81
CA LYS A 58 -7.89 -2.74 -16.10
C LYS A 58 -9.05 -2.28 -15.23
N SER A 59 -9.06 -1.04 -14.82
CA SER A 59 -10.05 -0.50 -13.91
C SER A 59 -11.28 0.00 -14.65
N GLY A 60 -12.46 -0.20 -14.08
CA GLY A 60 -13.67 0.45 -14.55
C GLY A 60 -13.54 1.97 -14.54
N MET A 61 -13.83 2.60 -15.67
CA MET A 61 -13.83 4.05 -15.78
C MET A 61 -15.24 4.62 -15.63
N LEU A 62 -15.33 5.68 -14.84
CA LEU A 62 -16.54 6.46 -14.71
C LEU A 62 -16.33 7.80 -15.39
N VAL A 63 -17.21 8.14 -16.34
CA VAL A 63 -17.22 9.43 -17.00
C VAL A 63 -18.40 10.24 -16.47
N LEU A 64 -18.09 11.34 -15.79
CA LEU A 64 -19.09 12.18 -15.13
C LEU A 64 -19.22 13.52 -15.84
N PRO A 65 -20.45 14.04 -16.00
CA PRO A 65 -20.68 15.32 -16.66
C PRO A 65 -20.15 16.51 -15.84
N ASP A 66 -20.12 16.39 -14.51
CA ASP A 66 -19.54 17.40 -13.63
C ASP A 66 -18.03 17.25 -13.55
N SER A 67 -17.30 18.30 -13.89
CA SER A 67 -15.84 18.29 -13.94
C SER A 67 -15.18 18.14 -12.57
N ASN A 68 -15.80 18.60 -11.49
CA ASN A 68 -15.26 18.48 -10.14
C ASN A 68 -15.46 17.06 -9.60
N ALA A 69 -16.64 16.47 -9.86
CA ALA A 69 -16.90 15.08 -9.56
C ALA A 69 -15.94 14.16 -10.34
N GLN A 70 -15.70 14.44 -11.62
CA GLN A 70 -14.73 13.70 -12.44
C GLN A 70 -13.30 13.79 -11.87
N LYS A 71 -12.86 15.00 -11.48
CA LYS A 71 -11.55 15.18 -10.85
C LYS A 71 -11.43 14.43 -9.52
N THR A 72 -12.49 14.45 -8.72
CA THR A 72 -12.55 13.72 -7.45
C THR A 72 -12.43 12.22 -7.70
N TRP A 73 -13.17 11.67 -8.65
CA TRP A 73 -13.08 10.27 -9.06
C TRP A 73 -11.65 9.88 -9.47
N VAL A 74 -11.05 10.62 -10.39
CA VAL A 74 -9.69 10.32 -10.88
C VAL A 74 -8.67 10.38 -9.75
N ARG A 75 -8.75 11.38 -8.85
CA ARG A 75 -7.85 11.48 -7.69
C ARG A 75 -8.04 10.35 -6.71
N SER A 76 -9.27 9.94 -6.45
CA SER A 76 -9.56 8.82 -5.56
C SER A 76 -9.00 7.52 -6.12
N MET A 77 -9.21 7.25 -7.40
CA MET A 77 -8.64 6.07 -8.06
C MET A 77 -7.10 6.10 -8.10
N TYR A 78 -6.51 7.28 -8.32
CA TYR A 78 -5.06 7.45 -8.22
C TYR A 78 -4.53 7.08 -6.83
N GLN A 79 -5.16 7.58 -5.76
CA GLN A 79 -4.78 7.22 -4.38
C GLN A 79 -4.95 5.72 -4.12
N PHE A 80 -6.01 5.13 -4.64
CA PHE A 80 -6.24 3.70 -4.56
C PHE A 80 -5.08 2.91 -5.16
N PHE A 81 -4.72 3.18 -6.40
CA PHE A 81 -3.62 2.48 -7.07
C PHE A 81 -2.25 2.76 -6.44
N ALA A 82 -2.04 3.95 -5.90
CA ALA A 82 -0.81 4.30 -5.21
C ALA A 82 -0.67 3.61 -3.84
N THR A 83 -1.79 3.22 -3.22
CA THR A 83 -1.83 2.65 -1.88
C THR A 83 -1.91 1.13 -1.89
N TYR A 84 -2.80 0.56 -2.71
CA TYR A 84 -3.10 -0.87 -2.67
C TYR A 84 -2.33 -1.65 -3.73
N ASN A 85 -1.86 -2.82 -3.35
CA ASN A 85 -1.16 -3.74 -4.24
C ASN A 85 -1.71 -5.16 -4.14
N THR A 86 -1.10 -6.07 -4.87
CA THR A 86 -1.47 -7.49 -4.93
C THR A 86 -0.55 -8.39 -4.11
N ASP A 87 0.40 -7.83 -3.38
CA ASP A 87 1.28 -8.59 -2.50
C ASP A 87 0.55 -8.86 -1.17
N LYS A 88 0.02 -10.07 -1.02
CA LYS A 88 -0.72 -10.48 0.16
C LYS A 88 0.11 -10.50 1.44
N SER A 89 1.44 -10.56 1.34
CA SER A 89 2.34 -10.52 2.49
C SER A 89 2.57 -9.09 3.00
N ARG A 90 2.17 -8.08 2.23
CA ARG A 90 2.41 -6.67 2.49
C ARG A 90 1.20 -5.81 2.16
N LEU A 91 0.03 -6.23 2.59
CA LEU A 91 -1.19 -5.46 2.38
C LEU A 91 -1.11 -4.13 3.15
N GLN A 92 -1.37 -3.05 2.44
CA GLN A 92 -1.36 -1.73 3.02
C GLN A 92 -2.55 -1.52 3.96
N PRO A 93 -2.41 -0.63 4.95
CA PRO A 93 -3.54 -0.22 5.77
C PRO A 93 -4.67 0.33 4.91
N PRO A 94 -5.94 0.10 5.27
CA PRO A 94 -7.09 0.60 4.52
C PRO A 94 -7.07 2.11 4.27
N MET A 95 -6.52 2.86 5.19
CA MET A 95 -6.36 4.32 5.07
C MET A 95 -5.07 4.74 4.35
N GLY A 96 -4.29 3.78 3.85
CA GLY A 96 -2.99 4.05 3.27
C GLY A 96 -1.96 4.52 4.30
N PHE A 97 -0.87 5.09 3.82
CA PHE A 97 0.20 5.63 4.67
C PHE A 97 -0.01 7.11 5.02
N ALA A 98 -1.25 7.56 5.09
CA ALA A 98 -1.58 8.96 5.38
C ALA A 98 -1.40 9.31 6.86
N GLY A 99 -0.16 9.47 7.29
CA GLY A 99 0.18 9.95 8.62
C GLY A 99 0.67 8.87 9.58
N ASN A 100 1.10 9.31 10.77
CA ASN A 100 1.83 8.49 11.74
C ASN A 100 0.94 7.64 12.66
N LEU A 101 -0.38 7.73 12.56
CA LEU A 101 -1.28 7.20 13.58
C LEU A 101 -1.98 5.89 13.16
N TRP A 102 -1.99 5.55 11.87
CA TRP A 102 -2.83 4.47 11.34
C TRP A 102 -2.05 3.50 10.45
N ASN A 103 -0.89 3.07 10.89
CA ASN A 103 -0.07 2.06 10.22
C ASN A 103 -0.45 0.62 10.58
N PHE A 104 -1.71 0.42 10.96
CA PHE A 104 -2.32 -0.88 11.20
C PHE A 104 -3.37 -1.18 10.14
N ASN A 105 -3.55 -2.45 9.85
CA ASN A 105 -4.71 -2.94 9.14
C ASN A 105 -5.88 -3.10 10.11
N PHE A 106 -7.04 -2.62 9.70
CA PHE A 106 -8.29 -2.77 10.41
C PHE A 106 -9.27 -3.53 9.51
N PRO A 107 -9.52 -4.82 9.78
CA PRO A 107 -10.33 -5.66 8.91
C PRO A 107 -11.73 -5.13 8.63
N GLN A 108 -12.35 -4.45 9.60
CA GLN A 108 -13.66 -3.83 9.41
C GLN A 108 -13.66 -2.72 8.34
N ASP A 109 -12.53 -2.01 8.17
CA ASP A 109 -12.43 -0.93 7.18
C ASP A 109 -12.35 -1.48 5.77
N ILE A 110 -11.90 -2.73 5.61
CA ILE A 110 -11.89 -3.44 4.32
C ILE A 110 -13.31 -3.58 3.77
N ALA A 111 -14.31 -3.67 4.64
CA ALA A 111 -15.71 -3.75 4.24
C ALA A 111 -16.17 -2.54 3.42
N PHE A 112 -15.57 -1.37 3.61
CA PHE A 112 -15.86 -0.16 2.83
C PHE A 112 -15.07 -0.09 1.53
N ILE A 113 -13.87 -0.67 1.50
CA ILE A 113 -12.95 -0.59 0.37
C ILE A 113 -13.23 -1.71 -0.63
N HIS A 114 -13.48 -2.92 -0.15
CA HIS A 114 -13.66 -4.10 -0.99
C HIS A 114 -14.80 -3.95 -2.03
N PRO A 115 -15.97 -3.40 -1.72
CA PRO A 115 -17.01 -3.16 -2.73
C PRO A 115 -16.55 -2.23 -3.87
N VAL A 116 -15.71 -1.23 -3.56
CA VAL A 116 -15.16 -0.32 -4.58
C VAL A 116 -14.17 -1.07 -5.48
N LEU A 117 -13.32 -1.93 -4.92
CA LEU A 117 -12.42 -2.78 -5.71
C LEU A 117 -13.21 -3.66 -6.68
N MET A 118 -14.29 -4.28 -6.20
CA MET A 118 -15.14 -5.14 -7.02
C MET A 118 -15.87 -4.33 -8.11
N ALA A 119 -16.46 -3.21 -7.76
CA ALA A 119 -17.19 -2.35 -8.69
C ALA A 119 -16.28 -1.75 -9.79
N THR A 120 -15.01 -1.58 -9.50
CA THR A 120 -14.02 -1.04 -10.45
C THR A 120 -13.17 -2.10 -11.16
N GLY A 121 -13.46 -3.39 -10.95
CA GLY A 121 -12.75 -4.49 -11.61
C GLY A 121 -11.35 -4.79 -11.07
N ASN A 122 -11.00 -4.26 -9.90
CA ASN A 122 -9.70 -4.49 -9.25
C ASN A 122 -9.73 -5.77 -8.39
N PHE A 123 -10.16 -6.87 -9.00
CA PHE A 123 -10.34 -8.17 -8.31
C PHE A 123 -9.05 -8.76 -7.77
N ASP A 124 -7.92 -8.50 -8.41
CA ASP A 124 -6.59 -8.96 -8.00
C ASP A 124 -6.19 -8.41 -6.62
N ILE A 125 -6.50 -7.14 -6.35
CA ILE A 125 -6.27 -6.52 -5.04
C ILE A 125 -7.20 -7.13 -3.99
N GLY A 126 -8.49 -7.25 -4.31
CA GLY A 126 -9.47 -7.86 -3.40
C GLY A 126 -9.13 -9.33 -3.09
N LYS A 127 -8.66 -10.07 -4.09
CA LYS A 127 -8.20 -11.45 -3.93
C LYS A 127 -7.02 -11.56 -2.96
N ALA A 128 -6.03 -10.67 -3.06
CA ALA A 128 -4.87 -10.68 -2.18
C ALA A 128 -5.25 -10.56 -0.68
N TRP A 129 -6.27 -9.77 -0.37
CA TRP A 129 -6.83 -9.68 0.99
C TRP A 129 -7.46 -10.99 1.45
N ILE A 130 -8.29 -11.59 0.60
CA ILE A 130 -8.96 -12.86 0.92
C ILE A 130 -7.91 -13.98 1.11
N GLU A 131 -6.91 -14.04 0.26
CA GLU A 131 -5.84 -15.04 0.35
C GLU A 131 -5.04 -14.91 1.64
N GLN A 132 -4.68 -13.69 2.06
CA GLN A 132 -3.99 -13.48 3.32
C GLN A 132 -4.78 -14.01 4.51
N PHE A 133 -6.08 -13.70 4.59
CA PHE A 133 -6.92 -14.22 5.67
C PHE A 133 -7.08 -15.72 5.61
N SER A 134 -7.32 -16.28 4.40
CA SER A 134 -7.50 -17.72 4.21
C SER A 134 -6.27 -18.54 4.62
N GLU A 135 -5.09 -18.04 4.29
CA GLU A 135 -3.83 -18.71 4.65
C GLU A 135 -3.51 -18.64 6.16
N ASN A 136 -4.12 -17.68 6.87
CA ASN A 136 -3.92 -17.48 8.30
C ASN A 136 -5.08 -17.98 9.18
N LEU A 137 -6.00 -18.78 8.64
CA LEU A 137 -7.17 -19.26 9.39
C LEU A 137 -6.80 -20.00 10.69
N GLU A 138 -5.81 -20.89 10.64
CA GLU A 138 -5.37 -21.65 11.84
C GLU A 138 -4.71 -20.72 12.87
N ASN A 139 -3.93 -19.75 12.43
CA ASN A 139 -3.37 -18.73 13.32
C ASN A 139 -4.46 -17.89 13.99
N MET A 140 -5.51 -17.54 13.26
CA MET A 140 -6.67 -16.81 13.80
C MET A 140 -7.49 -17.65 14.78
N LYS A 141 -7.65 -18.96 14.55
CA LYS A 141 -8.26 -19.86 15.54
C LYS A 141 -7.45 -19.88 16.84
N ASN A 142 -6.13 -20.05 16.72
CA ASN A 142 -5.24 -20.04 17.89
C ASN A 142 -5.27 -18.70 18.63
N PHE A 143 -5.37 -17.59 17.90
CA PHE A 143 -5.57 -16.26 18.48
C PHE A 143 -6.89 -16.17 19.23
N THR A 144 -7.99 -16.67 18.64
CA THR A 144 -9.31 -16.72 19.25
C THR A 144 -9.29 -17.50 20.58
N TYR A 145 -8.67 -18.68 20.59
CA TYR A 145 -8.56 -19.51 21.79
C TYR A 145 -7.77 -18.81 22.90
N ARG A 146 -6.69 -18.12 22.54
CA ARG A 146 -5.89 -17.36 23.52
C ARG A 146 -6.65 -16.16 24.09
N LEU A 147 -7.39 -15.45 23.23
CA LEU A 147 -8.11 -14.26 23.63
C LEU A 147 -9.30 -14.58 24.54
N LEU A 148 -10.01 -15.66 24.24
CA LEU A 148 -11.25 -16.04 24.96
C LEU A 148 -11.00 -17.06 26.08
N ASP A 149 -9.77 -17.54 26.23
CA ASP A 149 -9.39 -18.63 27.16
C ASP A 149 -10.31 -19.85 27.08
N THR A 150 -10.78 -20.15 25.88
CA THR A 150 -11.73 -21.25 25.64
C THR A 150 -11.57 -21.81 24.23
N LYS A 151 -11.81 -23.11 24.08
CA LYS A 151 -11.86 -23.77 22.78
C LYS A 151 -13.23 -23.61 22.16
N VAL A 152 -13.50 -22.45 21.61
CA VAL A 152 -14.72 -22.19 20.84
C VAL A 152 -14.46 -22.53 19.37
N GLU A 153 -15.39 -23.22 18.73
CA GLU A 153 -15.37 -23.36 17.28
C GLU A 153 -15.71 -22.01 16.64
N GLY A 154 -14.69 -21.28 16.26
CA GLY A 154 -14.86 -19.97 15.66
C GLY A 154 -13.52 -19.30 15.35
N ILE A 155 -13.59 -18.27 14.52
CA ILE A 155 -12.44 -17.47 14.13
C ILE A 155 -12.77 -16.02 14.44
N LEU A 156 -11.95 -15.41 15.27
CA LEU A 156 -11.96 -13.99 15.51
C LEU A 156 -10.79 -13.34 14.79
N CYS A 157 -11.08 -12.46 13.87
CA CYS A 157 -10.04 -11.61 13.31
C CYS A 157 -9.66 -10.52 14.32
N PRO A 158 -8.38 -10.25 14.55
CA PRO A 158 -7.97 -9.12 15.39
C PRO A 158 -8.60 -7.82 14.88
N TRP A 159 -8.99 -6.94 15.80
CA TRP A 159 -9.54 -5.63 15.45
C TRP A 159 -8.55 -4.77 14.64
N GLY A 160 -7.25 -4.88 14.94
CA GLY A 160 -6.18 -4.25 14.20
C GLY A 160 -4.89 -5.08 14.32
N PHE A 161 -4.08 -5.09 13.29
CA PHE A 161 -2.79 -5.77 13.25
C PHE A 161 -1.78 -4.99 12.39
N PRO A 162 -0.46 -5.17 12.66
CA PRO A 162 0.58 -4.53 11.84
C PRO A 162 0.50 -4.98 10.38
N TYR A 163 0.60 -4.06 9.44
CA TYR A 163 0.50 -4.37 8.01
C TYR A 163 1.64 -5.24 7.48
N TYR A 164 2.76 -5.31 8.18
CA TYR A 164 3.97 -6.02 7.77
C TYR A 164 4.22 -7.35 8.49
N ASP A 165 3.41 -7.71 9.48
CA ASP A 165 3.63 -8.90 10.30
C ASP A 165 2.33 -9.50 10.83
N PHE A 166 1.45 -9.90 9.91
CA PHE A 166 0.19 -10.52 10.29
C PHE A 166 0.39 -11.89 10.94
N GLU A 167 1.28 -12.73 10.36
CA GLU A 167 1.58 -14.05 10.90
C GLU A 167 2.23 -13.97 12.27
N GLY A 168 3.26 -13.14 12.43
CA GLY A 168 3.95 -12.93 13.68
C GLY A 168 3.04 -12.39 14.78
N PHE A 169 2.13 -11.47 14.42
CA PHE A 169 1.14 -10.95 15.34
C PHE A 169 0.16 -12.02 15.85
N LEU A 170 -0.24 -12.95 15.00
CA LEU A 170 -1.10 -14.07 15.35
C LEU A 170 -0.36 -15.22 16.04
N ALA A 171 0.95 -15.29 15.90
CA ALA A 171 1.77 -16.37 16.46
C ALA A 171 1.65 -16.44 17.99
N PRO A 172 1.75 -17.63 18.60
CA PRO A 172 1.78 -17.80 20.04
C PRO A 172 2.95 -17.02 20.66
N VAL A 173 2.65 -16.15 21.62
CA VAL A 173 3.69 -15.54 22.45
C VAL A 173 4.35 -16.67 23.26
N LYS A 174 5.66 -16.87 23.07
CA LYS A 174 6.40 -17.83 23.90
C LYS A 174 6.32 -17.34 25.35
N PRO A 175 5.97 -18.21 26.32
CA PRO A 175 6.03 -17.82 27.71
C PRO A 175 7.43 -17.29 28.04
N LEU A 176 7.51 -16.16 28.70
CA LEU A 176 8.76 -15.70 29.28
C LEU A 176 9.19 -16.76 30.28
N LYS A 177 10.36 -17.36 30.03
CA LYS A 177 10.97 -18.31 30.96
C LYS A 177 11.52 -17.60 32.17
#